data_afd14e3246b1ec0c1b444a0b7d40ed13
#
_entry.id   afd14e3246b1ec0c1b444a0b7d40ed13
#
_cell.length_a   1.000
_cell.length_b   1.000
_cell.length_c   1.000
_cell.angle_alpha   90.00
_cell.angle_beta   90.00
_cell.angle_gamma   90.00
#
_symmetry.space_group_name_H-M   'P 1'
#
loop_
_entity.id
_entity.type
_entity.pdbx_description
1 polymer ?
#
loop_
_entity_poly.entity_id
_entity_poly.type
_entity_poly.pdbx_seq_one_letter_code
_entity_poly.pdbx_strand_id
1 'polypeptide(L)'
;DDHAPHAIGAYDGWLRSVNPTPNIDRLASQGMLFRNSFCTNSICGPSRAVILTGKHSHLNGFMRNGNKFDGGQQTFPKLLQKAGYQTAMIGKWHLSSDPQGFDHWQILPGQGQYYNPDFRTAAGRKRIDGHCTDIVTDLALEWLKGRESGKPFMLMCQHKAPHRTWMPAIRHLSLYNDIKIPEPPTLFDRWKDNASPARHQEMEIDGHLNIVYDLFGPPVNGWDPNKGKSVDKSGFRNLKKMTPRQRSAWQAGFAAQNEKLKRDGLKGRAFVRWKYQRYIRNYLRCIKGVDESVGRLLDYLKSTGLEKDTVVI
;
A
#
# COMPACT_ATOMS: atom_id res chain seq x y z
N ASP A 1 -2.07 -2.08 -1.55
CA ASP A 1 -2.53 -1.10 -2.51
C ASP A 1 -1.34 -0.57 -3.29
N ASP A 2 -1.41 -0.61 -4.64
CA ASP A 2 -0.34 -0.28 -5.58
C ASP A 2 0.93 -1.16 -5.44
N HIS A 3 0.79 -2.43 -5.08
CA HIS A 3 1.91 -3.38 -5.01
C HIS A 3 2.14 -4.01 -6.39
N ALA A 4 3.21 -3.57 -7.05
CA ALA A 4 3.52 -4.02 -8.41
C ALA A 4 4.19 -5.40 -8.44
N PRO A 5 3.90 -6.25 -9.44
CA PRO A 5 4.43 -7.61 -9.50
C PRO A 5 5.97 -7.67 -9.57
N HIS A 6 6.63 -6.68 -10.18
CA HIS A 6 8.11 -6.62 -10.21
C HIS A 6 8.77 -6.40 -8.84
N ALA A 7 8.00 -6.08 -7.80
CA ALA A 7 8.44 -5.96 -6.42
C ALA A 7 8.00 -7.17 -5.55
N ILE A 8 7.51 -8.24 -6.16
CA ILE A 8 7.21 -9.52 -5.54
C ILE A 8 8.22 -10.54 -6.08
N GLY A 9 9.00 -11.16 -5.19
CA GLY A 9 10.11 -12.04 -5.57
C GLY A 9 9.68 -13.22 -6.44
N ALA A 10 8.51 -13.81 -6.16
CA ALA A 10 7.96 -14.95 -6.89
C ALA A 10 7.69 -14.69 -8.38
N TYR A 11 7.55 -13.43 -8.81
CA TYR A 11 7.33 -13.07 -10.21
C TYR A 11 8.59 -12.79 -11.01
N ASP A 12 9.78 -13.04 -10.47
CA ASP A 12 11.07 -12.88 -11.16
C ASP A 12 11.34 -11.49 -11.75
N GLY A 13 10.72 -10.44 -11.18
CA GLY A 13 10.94 -9.07 -11.61
C GLY A 13 12.38 -8.58 -11.38
N TRP A 14 12.74 -7.46 -12.01
CA TRP A 14 14.07 -6.86 -11.92
C TRP A 14 14.48 -6.43 -10.48
N LEU A 15 13.56 -6.42 -9.52
CA LEU A 15 13.81 -6.21 -8.09
C LEU A 15 14.05 -7.52 -7.31
N ARG A 16 14.00 -8.69 -7.97
CA ARG A 16 14.19 -9.99 -7.31
C ARG A 16 15.49 -10.05 -6.51
N SER A 17 16.58 -9.46 -7.02
CA SER A 17 17.88 -9.44 -6.31
C SER A 17 17.82 -8.76 -4.94
N VAL A 18 16.85 -7.91 -4.70
CA VAL A 18 16.59 -7.26 -3.40
C VAL A 18 15.69 -8.12 -2.52
N ASN A 19 14.84 -8.95 -3.14
CA ASN A 19 13.89 -9.88 -2.53
C ASN A 19 13.14 -9.32 -1.31
N PRO A 20 12.29 -8.30 -1.47
CA PRO A 20 11.61 -7.68 -0.33
C PRO A 20 10.44 -8.50 0.24
N THR A 21 10.09 -9.67 -0.35
CA THR A 21 8.83 -10.38 -0.08
C THR A 21 8.95 -11.88 0.23
N PRO A 22 9.86 -12.32 1.15
CA PRO A 22 10.05 -13.75 1.41
C PRO A 22 8.81 -14.46 1.98
N ASN A 23 7.94 -13.75 2.73
CA ASN A 23 6.71 -14.33 3.26
C ASN A 23 5.60 -14.43 2.21
N ILE A 24 5.48 -13.45 1.31
CA ILE A 24 4.58 -13.52 0.16
C ILE A 24 5.05 -14.61 -0.80
N ASP A 25 6.36 -14.72 -1.04
CA ASP A 25 6.95 -15.76 -1.89
C ASP A 25 6.70 -17.18 -1.34
N ARG A 26 6.59 -17.32 0.00
CA ARG A 26 6.19 -18.58 0.66
C ARG A 26 4.79 -19.03 0.21
N LEU A 27 3.82 -18.09 0.07
CA LEU A 27 2.49 -18.41 -0.47
C LEU A 27 2.57 -18.96 -1.90
N ALA A 28 3.39 -18.35 -2.74
CA ALA A 28 3.58 -18.82 -4.10
C ALA A 28 4.23 -20.22 -4.16
N SER A 29 5.19 -20.51 -3.26
CA SER A 29 5.89 -21.79 -3.21
C SER A 29 5.06 -22.93 -2.60
N GLN A 30 4.09 -22.62 -1.74
CA GLN A 30 3.22 -23.57 -1.04
C GLN A 30 1.83 -23.68 -1.67
N GLY A 31 1.51 -22.83 -2.65
CA GLY A 31 0.20 -22.73 -3.27
C GLY A 31 0.26 -22.63 -4.77
N MET A 32 -0.53 -21.73 -5.34
CA MET A 32 -0.63 -21.51 -6.79
C MET A 32 -0.23 -20.08 -7.14
N LEU A 33 0.73 -19.93 -8.04
CA LEU A 33 1.15 -18.64 -8.60
C LEU A 33 0.42 -18.39 -9.94
N PHE A 34 -0.45 -17.37 -9.95
CA PHE A 34 -1.14 -16.95 -11.18
C PHE A 34 -0.25 -16.02 -12.01
N ARG A 35 0.22 -16.50 -13.17
CA ARG A 35 1.05 -15.71 -14.09
C ARG A 35 0.22 -14.83 -15.02
N ASN A 36 -1.04 -15.15 -15.23
CA ASN A 36 -1.99 -14.42 -16.08
C ASN A 36 -3.22 -14.02 -15.26
N SER A 37 -3.05 -12.98 -14.44
CA SER A 37 -4.13 -12.39 -13.66
C SER A 37 -4.32 -10.93 -14.09
N PHE A 38 -5.56 -10.52 -14.35
CA PHE A 38 -5.89 -9.22 -14.92
C PHE A 38 -6.80 -8.43 -14.00
N CYS A 39 -6.52 -7.14 -13.86
CA CYS A 39 -7.39 -6.20 -13.17
C CYS A 39 -8.33 -5.54 -14.19
N THR A 40 -9.62 -5.59 -13.95
CA THR A 40 -10.64 -5.03 -14.85
C THR A 40 -10.74 -3.51 -14.81
N ASN A 41 -10.39 -2.90 -13.69
CA ASN A 41 -10.30 -1.45 -13.51
C ASN A 41 -9.20 -1.17 -12.49
N SER A 42 -8.02 -0.80 -12.96
CA SER A 42 -6.77 -0.71 -12.19
C SER A 42 -6.64 0.58 -11.39
N ILE A 43 -7.68 0.96 -10.66
CA ILE A 43 -7.67 2.07 -9.69
C ILE A 43 -8.35 1.62 -8.39
N CYS A 44 -7.88 2.13 -7.24
CA CYS A 44 -8.18 1.57 -5.91
C CYS A 44 -9.66 1.28 -5.63
N GLY A 45 -10.55 2.27 -5.62
CA GLY A 45 -11.97 2.07 -5.30
C GLY A 45 -12.68 1.15 -6.28
N PRO A 46 -12.60 1.40 -7.61
CA PRO A 46 -13.19 0.52 -8.62
C PRO A 46 -12.71 -0.93 -8.55
N SER A 47 -11.41 -1.17 -8.38
CA SER A 47 -10.86 -2.52 -8.21
C SER A 47 -11.45 -3.23 -6.98
N ARG A 48 -11.58 -2.52 -5.86
CA ARG A 48 -12.19 -3.05 -4.63
C ARG A 48 -13.67 -3.39 -4.81
N ALA A 49 -14.41 -2.56 -5.54
CA ALA A 49 -15.81 -2.84 -5.88
C ALA A 49 -15.94 -4.08 -6.79
N VAL A 50 -15.03 -4.24 -7.75
CA VAL A 50 -14.96 -5.44 -8.62
C VAL A 50 -14.68 -6.68 -7.79
N ILE A 51 -13.70 -6.66 -6.89
CA ILE A 51 -13.37 -7.79 -5.99
C ILE A 51 -14.60 -8.19 -5.15
N LEU A 52 -15.31 -7.21 -4.57
CA LEU A 52 -16.47 -7.50 -3.73
C LEU A 52 -17.64 -8.10 -4.51
N THR A 53 -17.89 -7.64 -5.73
CA THR A 53 -19.10 -7.97 -6.50
C THR A 53 -18.91 -9.04 -7.55
N GLY A 54 -17.67 -9.30 -7.99
CA GLY A 54 -17.39 -10.11 -9.18
C GLY A 54 -17.88 -9.48 -10.49
N LYS A 55 -18.24 -8.19 -10.48
CA LYS A 55 -18.80 -7.46 -11.62
C LYS A 55 -17.88 -6.37 -12.11
N HIS A 56 -17.78 -6.18 -13.43
CA HIS A 56 -17.10 -5.03 -14.02
C HIS A 56 -17.67 -3.71 -13.49
N SER A 57 -16.85 -2.64 -13.48
CA SER A 57 -17.21 -1.34 -12.90
C SER A 57 -18.48 -0.73 -13.47
N HIS A 58 -18.76 -0.90 -14.77
CA HIS A 58 -19.99 -0.40 -15.41
C HIS A 58 -21.24 -1.19 -14.97
N LEU A 59 -21.09 -2.41 -14.48
CA LEU A 59 -22.20 -3.22 -13.96
C LEU A 59 -22.41 -3.03 -12.46
N ASN A 60 -21.33 -2.79 -11.69
CA ASN A 60 -21.44 -2.53 -10.25
C ASN A 60 -21.63 -1.04 -9.91
N GLY A 61 -21.57 -0.15 -10.89
CA GLY A 61 -21.79 1.29 -10.75
C GLY A 61 -20.64 2.09 -10.14
N PHE A 62 -19.52 1.46 -9.76
CA PHE A 62 -18.38 2.14 -9.15
C PHE A 62 -17.23 2.30 -10.15
N MET A 63 -17.29 3.33 -10.99
CA MET A 63 -16.40 3.52 -12.14
C MET A 63 -15.13 4.33 -11.84
N ARG A 64 -15.13 5.17 -10.80
CA ARG A 64 -14.00 6.05 -10.44
C ARG A 64 -13.92 6.28 -8.93
N ASN A 65 -12.73 6.66 -8.46
CA ASN A 65 -12.59 7.14 -7.09
C ASN A 65 -13.50 8.35 -6.84
N GLY A 66 -14.10 8.41 -5.65
CA GLY A 66 -15.08 9.44 -5.30
C GLY A 66 -16.54 9.02 -5.54
N ASN A 67 -16.82 7.96 -6.31
CA ASN A 67 -18.15 7.37 -6.30
C ASN A 67 -18.44 6.78 -4.91
N LYS A 68 -19.73 6.66 -4.59
CA LYS A 68 -20.22 5.94 -3.41
C LYS A 68 -20.64 4.54 -3.82
N PHE A 69 -20.09 3.52 -3.15
CA PHE A 69 -20.44 2.13 -3.43
C PHE A 69 -21.84 1.82 -2.92
N ASP A 70 -22.67 1.26 -3.79
CA ASP A 70 -23.95 0.69 -3.38
C ASP A 70 -23.71 -0.64 -2.65
N GLY A 71 -23.74 -0.56 -1.31
CA GLY A 71 -23.63 -1.73 -0.44
C GLY A 71 -24.87 -2.63 -0.48
N GLY A 72 -26.01 -2.18 -1.06
CA GLY A 72 -27.22 -2.98 -1.21
C GLY A 72 -27.06 -4.17 -2.13
N GLN A 73 -26.21 -4.05 -3.15
CA GLN A 73 -26.00 -5.12 -4.13
C GLN A 73 -25.36 -6.37 -3.50
N GLN A 74 -25.45 -7.49 -4.21
CA GLN A 74 -24.83 -8.74 -3.79
C GLN A 74 -23.30 -8.63 -3.83
N THR A 75 -22.65 -9.07 -2.75
CA THR A 75 -21.21 -9.17 -2.62
C THR A 75 -20.83 -10.53 -2.01
N PHE A 76 -19.60 -11.02 -2.31
CA PHE A 76 -19.19 -12.32 -1.77
C PHE A 76 -19.16 -12.36 -0.23
N PRO A 77 -18.81 -11.29 0.52
CA PRO A 77 -18.91 -11.31 1.98
C PRO A 77 -20.33 -11.59 2.48
N LYS A 78 -21.35 -10.99 1.84
CA LYS A 78 -22.76 -11.27 2.20
C LYS A 78 -23.16 -12.72 1.97
N LEU A 79 -22.63 -13.34 0.89
CA LEU A 79 -22.90 -14.75 0.60
C LEU A 79 -22.25 -15.65 1.66
N LEU A 80 -20.99 -15.38 2.03
CA LEU A 80 -20.30 -16.11 3.07
C LEU A 80 -20.96 -15.93 4.44
N GLN A 81 -21.38 -14.71 4.79
CA GLN A 81 -22.13 -14.46 6.02
C GLN A 81 -23.43 -15.27 6.08
N LYS A 82 -24.20 -15.34 4.98
CA LYS A 82 -25.39 -16.19 4.87
C LYS A 82 -25.07 -17.68 4.98
N ALA A 83 -23.89 -18.10 4.57
CA ALA A 83 -23.40 -19.47 4.72
C ALA A 83 -22.83 -19.78 6.12
N GLY A 84 -22.97 -18.87 7.08
CA GLY A 84 -22.55 -19.06 8.48
C GLY A 84 -21.10 -18.68 8.79
N TYR A 85 -20.39 -18.04 7.84
CA TYR A 85 -19.04 -17.51 8.12
C TYR A 85 -19.10 -16.28 9.02
N GLN A 86 -18.18 -16.18 9.95
CA GLN A 86 -17.85 -14.93 10.61
C GLN A 86 -17.04 -14.07 9.65
N THR A 87 -17.43 -12.81 9.46
CA THR A 87 -16.86 -11.96 8.41
C THR A 87 -16.25 -10.69 8.98
N ALA A 88 -15.02 -10.36 8.56
CA ALA A 88 -14.36 -9.13 8.98
C ALA A 88 -13.69 -8.38 7.84
N MET A 89 -13.71 -7.04 7.95
CA MET A 89 -12.99 -6.11 7.07
C MET A 89 -12.09 -5.20 7.91
N ILE A 90 -10.77 -5.28 7.72
CA ILE A 90 -9.81 -4.50 8.48
C ILE A 90 -8.83 -3.80 7.51
N GLY A 91 -8.70 -2.49 7.66
CA GLY A 91 -7.78 -1.67 6.87
C GLY A 91 -8.42 -0.79 5.81
N LYS A 92 -7.83 -0.69 4.62
CA LYS A 92 -8.28 0.25 3.59
C LYS A 92 -9.54 -0.24 2.87
N TRP A 93 -10.63 0.50 3.05
CA TRP A 93 -11.92 0.28 2.36
C TRP A 93 -12.06 1.08 1.08
N HIS A 94 -11.99 2.39 1.17
CA HIS A 94 -11.96 3.36 0.06
C HIS A 94 -13.17 3.29 -0.91
N LEU A 95 -14.36 2.97 -0.41
CA LEU A 95 -15.59 2.87 -1.19
C LEU A 95 -16.65 3.93 -0.84
N SER A 96 -16.30 4.91 0.00
CA SER A 96 -17.20 6.03 0.40
C SER A 96 -18.54 5.60 1.03
N SER A 97 -18.63 4.36 1.51
CA SER A 97 -19.78 3.77 2.21
C SER A 97 -19.29 2.97 3.41
N ASP A 98 -20.19 2.58 4.29
CA ASP A 98 -19.88 1.61 5.33
C ASP A 98 -19.85 0.19 4.77
N PRO A 99 -18.94 -0.70 5.26
CA PRO A 99 -18.93 -2.09 4.88
C PRO A 99 -20.25 -2.78 5.21
N GLN A 100 -20.78 -3.55 4.26
CA GLN A 100 -21.96 -4.40 4.46
C GLN A 100 -21.60 -5.85 4.13
N GLY A 101 -22.19 -6.80 4.89
CA GLY A 101 -21.85 -8.21 4.83
C GLY A 101 -20.63 -8.57 5.67
N PHE A 102 -20.33 -7.74 6.67
CA PHE A 102 -19.27 -7.96 7.65
C PHE A 102 -19.83 -7.82 9.06
N ASP A 103 -19.57 -8.81 9.90
CA ASP A 103 -19.94 -8.79 11.32
C ASP A 103 -19.05 -7.82 12.11
N HIS A 104 -17.80 -7.68 11.66
CA HIS A 104 -16.83 -6.76 12.24
C HIS A 104 -16.11 -5.95 11.16
N TRP A 105 -15.90 -4.66 11.41
CA TRP A 105 -15.06 -3.85 10.54
C TRP A 105 -14.38 -2.69 11.26
N GLN A 106 -13.13 -2.47 10.89
CA GLN A 106 -12.31 -1.32 11.28
C GLN A 106 -11.58 -0.80 10.06
N ILE A 107 -12.07 0.29 9.47
CA ILE A 107 -11.61 0.77 8.18
C ILE A 107 -10.91 2.13 8.25
N LEU A 108 -9.93 2.33 7.39
CA LEU A 108 -9.26 3.60 7.20
C LEU A 108 -10.18 4.57 6.44
N PRO A 109 -10.42 5.80 6.93
CA PRO A 109 -11.13 6.83 6.19
C PRO A 109 -10.39 7.21 4.89
N GLY A 110 -11.08 7.17 3.75
CA GLY A 110 -10.52 7.52 2.44
C GLY A 110 -9.26 6.72 2.11
N GLN A 111 -8.17 7.42 1.80
CA GLN A 111 -6.86 6.80 1.50
C GLN A 111 -6.11 6.29 2.74
N GLY A 112 -6.56 6.62 3.94
CA GLY A 112 -5.84 6.31 5.17
C GLY A 112 -4.54 7.10 5.33
N GLN A 113 -3.86 6.88 6.45
CA GLN A 113 -2.60 7.54 6.80
C GLN A 113 -1.60 6.49 7.30
N TYR A 114 -0.32 6.71 7.05
CA TYR A 114 0.73 5.78 7.45
C TYR A 114 1.04 5.82 8.94
N TYR A 115 0.96 7.01 9.56
CA TYR A 115 1.26 7.19 10.99
C TYR A 115 0.05 7.67 11.75
N ASN A 116 -0.18 7.06 12.91
CA ASN A 116 -1.25 7.37 13.85
C ASN A 116 -2.60 7.54 13.15
N PRO A 117 -3.03 6.52 12.36
CA PRO A 117 -4.23 6.61 11.55
C PRO A 117 -5.49 6.67 12.41
N ASP A 118 -6.48 7.37 11.88
CA ASP A 118 -7.84 7.23 12.37
C ASP A 118 -8.47 5.99 11.72
N PHE A 119 -9.24 5.23 12.49
CA PHE A 119 -10.10 4.17 12.01
C PHE A 119 -11.57 4.53 12.21
N ARG A 120 -12.43 4.08 11.30
CA ARG A 120 -13.88 4.06 11.47
C ARG A 120 -14.30 2.66 11.84
N THR A 121 -15.27 2.57 12.75
CA THR A 121 -15.96 1.35 13.16
C THR A 121 -17.46 1.62 13.19
N ALA A 122 -18.28 0.61 13.44
CA ALA A 122 -19.70 0.80 13.67
C ALA A 122 -19.99 1.71 14.89
N ALA A 123 -19.10 1.71 15.91
CA ALA A 123 -19.21 2.53 17.12
C ALA A 123 -18.67 3.96 16.96
N GLY A 124 -18.08 4.31 15.79
CA GLY A 124 -17.52 5.65 15.55
C GLY A 124 -16.07 5.67 15.10
N ARG A 125 -15.34 6.73 15.44
CA ARG A 125 -13.94 6.93 15.04
C ARG A 125 -13.00 6.73 16.22
N LYS A 126 -11.87 6.07 15.96
CA LYS A 126 -10.78 5.87 16.92
C LYS A 126 -9.44 6.13 16.25
N ARG A 127 -8.58 6.94 16.88
CA ARG A 127 -7.17 7.04 16.49
C ARG A 127 -6.39 5.96 17.21
N ILE A 128 -5.43 5.35 16.49
CA ILE A 128 -4.50 4.38 17.06
C ILE A 128 -3.08 4.84 16.74
N ASP A 129 -2.26 4.98 17.78
CA ASP A 129 -0.88 5.42 17.62
C ASP A 129 0.00 4.27 17.11
N GLY A 130 0.87 4.58 16.14
CA GLY A 130 1.76 3.61 15.53
C GLY A 130 1.82 3.71 14.01
N HIS A 131 2.42 2.70 13.38
CA HIS A 131 2.48 2.59 11.92
C HIS A 131 1.28 1.79 11.39
N CYS A 132 0.64 2.31 10.37
CA CYS A 132 -0.63 1.79 9.84
C CYS A 132 -0.57 0.30 9.46
N THR A 133 0.53 -0.16 8.85
CA THR A 133 0.69 -1.56 8.45
C THR A 133 0.70 -2.49 9.66
N ASP A 134 1.42 -2.11 10.72
CA ASP A 134 1.47 -2.88 11.96
C ASP A 134 0.10 -2.92 12.64
N ILE A 135 -0.56 -1.76 12.74
CA ILE A 135 -1.88 -1.64 13.38
C ILE A 135 -2.92 -2.50 12.65
N VAL A 136 -2.94 -2.46 11.31
CA VAL A 136 -3.87 -3.30 10.52
C VAL A 136 -3.62 -4.78 10.79
N THR A 137 -2.37 -5.20 10.92
CA THR A 137 -1.99 -6.57 11.25
C THR A 137 -2.41 -6.94 12.66
N ASP A 138 -2.15 -6.06 13.64
CA ASP A 138 -2.49 -6.29 15.05
C ASP A 138 -4.01 -6.45 15.21
N LEU A 139 -4.80 -5.57 14.59
CA LEU A 139 -6.26 -5.65 14.59
C LEU A 139 -6.78 -6.92 13.90
N ALA A 140 -6.14 -7.36 12.82
CA ALA A 140 -6.49 -8.60 12.13
C ALA A 140 -6.21 -9.83 13.02
N LEU A 141 -5.05 -9.86 13.68
CA LEU A 141 -4.70 -10.92 14.62
C LEU A 141 -5.57 -10.91 15.88
N GLU A 142 -5.91 -9.74 16.40
CA GLU A 142 -6.83 -9.58 17.54
C GLU A 142 -8.19 -10.16 17.18
N TRP A 143 -8.75 -9.82 16.03
CA TRP A 143 -10.02 -10.37 15.56
C TRP A 143 -9.96 -11.89 15.37
N LEU A 144 -8.89 -12.41 14.74
CA LEU A 144 -8.71 -13.85 14.57
C LEU A 144 -8.65 -14.60 15.92
N LYS A 145 -8.04 -14.01 16.94
CA LYS A 145 -7.98 -14.59 18.29
C LYS A 145 -9.34 -14.56 19.00
N GLY A 146 -10.11 -13.50 18.78
CA GLY A 146 -11.42 -13.31 19.43
C GLY A 146 -12.60 -13.95 18.69
N ARG A 147 -12.37 -14.56 17.50
CA ARG A 147 -13.44 -15.19 16.75
C ARG A 147 -14.07 -16.37 17.49
N GLU A 148 -15.31 -16.68 17.20
CA GLU A 148 -15.99 -17.86 17.72
C GLU A 148 -15.34 -19.13 17.15
N SER A 149 -14.84 -19.99 18.05
CA SER A 149 -14.24 -21.28 17.69
C SER A 149 -15.29 -22.20 17.08
N GLY A 150 -14.91 -22.95 16.04
CA GLY A 150 -15.80 -23.90 15.37
C GLY A 150 -16.64 -23.30 14.23
N LYS A 151 -16.69 -21.98 14.10
CA LYS A 151 -17.30 -21.36 12.91
C LYS A 151 -16.26 -21.03 11.85
N PRO A 152 -16.56 -21.21 10.57
CA PRO A 152 -15.69 -20.74 9.49
C PRO A 152 -15.60 -19.21 9.51
N PHE A 153 -14.50 -18.67 8.97
CA PHE A 153 -14.27 -17.22 8.94
C PHE A 153 -13.82 -16.74 7.58
N MET A 154 -14.09 -15.46 7.32
CA MET A 154 -13.54 -14.70 6.19
C MET A 154 -13.01 -13.38 6.70
N LEU A 155 -11.74 -13.11 6.44
CA LEU A 155 -11.05 -11.89 6.81
C LEU A 155 -10.49 -11.18 5.57
N MET A 156 -10.92 -9.95 5.35
CA MET A 156 -10.27 -9.03 4.42
C MET A 156 -9.30 -8.14 5.18
N CYS A 157 -8.01 -8.50 5.19
CA CYS A 157 -6.93 -7.71 5.77
C CYS A 157 -6.27 -6.85 4.69
N GLN A 158 -6.64 -5.57 4.59
CA GLN A 158 -6.28 -4.72 3.46
C GLN A 158 -5.37 -3.56 3.86
N HIS A 159 -4.08 -3.70 3.56
CA HIS A 159 -3.09 -2.66 3.84
C HIS A 159 -3.24 -1.43 2.94
N LYS A 160 -2.93 -0.25 3.48
CA LYS A 160 -2.68 0.95 2.70
C LYS A 160 -1.35 0.86 1.94
N ALA A 161 -0.31 0.32 2.56
CA ALA A 161 1.01 0.15 1.97
C ALA A 161 0.97 -0.81 0.76
N PRO A 162 1.78 -0.57 -0.28
CA PRO A 162 2.76 0.51 -0.45
C PRO A 162 2.28 1.74 -1.23
N HIS A 163 1.03 2.17 -1.09
CA HIS A 163 0.46 3.34 -1.78
C HIS A 163 1.28 4.63 -1.56
N ARG A 164 1.35 5.49 -2.59
CA ARG A 164 1.92 6.85 -2.51
C ARG A 164 1.22 7.68 -1.40
N THR A 165 1.88 8.50 -0.58
CA THR A 165 3.32 8.70 -0.54
C THR A 165 3.94 7.65 0.37
N TRP A 166 5.04 7.10 -0.03
CA TRP A 166 5.67 5.94 0.62
C TRP A 166 6.32 6.32 1.95
N MET A 167 5.67 5.98 3.06
CA MET A 167 6.17 6.25 4.39
C MET A 167 6.38 4.93 5.15
N PRO A 168 7.56 4.35 5.08
CA PRO A 168 7.89 3.11 5.78
C PRO A 168 7.86 3.29 7.30
N ALA A 169 7.74 2.18 8.02
CA ALA A 169 7.93 2.18 9.46
C ALA A 169 9.36 2.65 9.83
N ILE A 170 9.50 3.33 10.97
CA ILE A 170 10.79 3.90 11.41
C ILE A 170 11.89 2.83 11.46
N ARG A 171 11.56 1.60 11.91
CA ARG A 171 12.50 0.48 11.96
C ARG A 171 13.08 0.08 10.60
N HIS A 172 12.43 0.47 9.49
CA HIS A 172 12.85 0.13 8.13
C HIS A 172 13.62 1.27 7.44
N LEU A 173 13.79 2.45 8.06
CA LEU A 173 14.40 3.61 7.40
C LEU A 173 15.87 3.40 6.99
N SER A 174 16.59 2.51 7.65
CA SER A 174 17.97 2.16 7.29
C SER A 174 18.09 1.09 6.21
N LEU A 175 17.02 0.31 5.95
CA LEU A 175 17.07 -0.75 4.94
C LEU A 175 17.43 -0.18 3.56
N TYR A 176 18.23 -0.92 2.81
CA TYR A 176 18.68 -0.60 1.45
C TYR A 176 19.51 0.68 1.32
N ASN A 177 20.05 1.26 2.42
CA ASN A 177 20.87 2.47 2.33
C ASN A 177 22.20 2.18 1.60
N ASP A 178 22.79 1.01 1.86
CA ASP A 178 24.13 0.63 1.42
C ASP A 178 24.14 -0.10 0.07
N ILE A 179 22.96 -0.25 -0.56
CA ILE A 179 22.83 -0.88 -1.87
C ILE A 179 22.23 0.08 -2.90
N LYS A 180 22.73 -0.03 -4.12
CA LYS A 180 22.11 0.61 -5.28
C LYS A 180 21.04 -0.32 -5.83
N ILE A 181 19.78 0.13 -5.77
CA ILE A 181 18.66 -0.64 -6.33
C ILE A 181 18.77 -0.61 -7.86
N PRO A 182 18.57 -1.75 -8.55
CA PRO A 182 18.60 -1.82 -10.01
C PRO A 182 17.67 -0.80 -10.67
N GLU A 183 18.12 -0.17 -11.74
CA GLU A 183 17.32 0.77 -12.53
C GLU A 183 16.56 -0.01 -13.62
N PRO A 184 15.25 0.26 -13.84
CA PRO A 184 14.55 -0.33 -14.96
C PRO A 184 15.09 0.24 -16.29
N PRO A 185 15.13 -0.54 -17.38
CA PRO A 185 15.55 -0.05 -18.70
C PRO A 185 14.77 1.19 -19.14
N THR A 186 13.52 1.29 -18.70
CA THR A 186 12.55 2.35 -19.04
C THR A 186 12.66 3.61 -18.18
N LEU A 187 13.63 3.74 -17.26
CA LEU A 187 13.75 4.89 -16.35
C LEU A 187 13.75 6.25 -17.08
N PHE A 188 14.26 6.29 -18.27
CA PHE A 188 14.35 7.50 -19.10
C PHE A 188 13.54 7.41 -20.41
N ASP A 189 12.63 6.43 -20.49
CA ASP A 189 11.73 6.30 -21.63
C ASP A 189 10.76 7.51 -21.68
N ARG A 190 10.48 7.98 -22.89
CA ARG A 190 9.54 9.07 -23.17
C ARG A 190 8.26 8.56 -23.82
N TRP A 191 8.11 7.25 -23.94
CA TRP A 191 6.90 6.57 -24.45
C TRP A 191 6.47 7.05 -25.85
N LYS A 192 7.43 7.51 -26.69
CA LYS A 192 7.19 8.15 -27.98
C LYS A 192 6.39 7.26 -28.94
N ASP A 193 6.67 5.96 -28.91
CA ASP A 193 6.10 4.97 -29.81
C ASP A 193 4.83 4.32 -29.22
N ASN A 194 4.36 4.80 -28.08
CA ASN A 194 3.19 4.26 -27.41
C ASN A 194 1.94 5.08 -27.71
N ALA A 195 0.76 4.51 -27.38
CA ALA A 195 -0.53 5.20 -27.50
C ALA A 195 -0.57 6.52 -26.72
N SER A 196 -1.42 7.44 -27.16
CA SER A 196 -1.53 8.79 -26.60
C SER A 196 -1.65 8.84 -25.06
N PRO A 197 -2.44 7.97 -24.38
CA PRO A 197 -2.50 7.99 -22.92
C PRO A 197 -1.15 7.71 -22.23
N ALA A 198 -0.35 6.81 -22.78
CA ALA A 198 0.96 6.51 -22.23
C ALA A 198 1.96 7.66 -22.41
N ARG A 199 1.86 8.39 -23.55
CA ARG A 199 2.70 9.56 -23.82
C ARG A 199 2.38 10.77 -22.95
N HIS A 200 1.13 10.91 -22.50
CA HIS A 200 0.63 12.06 -21.76
C HIS A 200 0.35 11.77 -20.28
N GLN A 201 0.72 10.59 -19.79
CA GLN A 201 0.54 10.24 -18.39
C GLN A 201 1.39 11.12 -17.47
N GLU A 202 0.90 11.37 -16.24
CA GLU A 202 1.56 12.22 -15.24
C GLU A 202 2.17 11.40 -14.09
N MET A 203 2.91 10.32 -14.40
CA MET A 203 3.55 9.42 -13.42
C MET A 203 5.05 9.22 -13.65
N GLU A 204 5.72 10.19 -14.26
CA GLU A 204 7.16 10.16 -14.47
C GLU A 204 7.93 10.57 -13.21
N ILE A 205 9.07 9.94 -13.01
CA ILE A 205 9.98 10.30 -11.89
C ILE A 205 10.54 11.71 -12.09
N ASP A 206 10.86 12.09 -13.32
CA ASP A 206 11.43 13.40 -13.64
C ASP A 206 10.48 14.54 -13.32
N GLY A 207 9.34 14.60 -14.01
CA GLY A 207 8.42 15.74 -13.96
C GLY A 207 7.41 15.70 -12.80
N HIS A 208 6.94 14.51 -12.42
CA HIS A 208 5.75 14.38 -11.58
C HIS A 208 6.01 13.93 -10.15
N LEU A 209 7.17 13.30 -9.87
CA LEU A 209 7.54 12.90 -8.52
C LEU A 209 8.14 14.09 -7.77
N ASN A 210 7.41 14.60 -6.78
CA ASN A 210 7.80 15.82 -6.05
C ASN A 210 8.87 15.51 -5.01
N ILE A 211 9.98 16.28 -5.05
CA ILE A 211 11.12 16.09 -4.15
C ILE A 211 10.75 16.27 -2.68
N VAL A 212 9.88 17.22 -2.35
CA VAL A 212 9.51 17.54 -0.97
C VAL A 212 8.33 16.69 -0.50
N TYR A 213 7.25 16.64 -1.27
CA TYR A 213 6.00 16.02 -0.82
C TYR A 213 5.97 14.49 -0.96
N ASP A 214 6.66 13.95 -1.98
CA ASP A 214 6.71 12.49 -2.20
C ASP A 214 7.95 11.85 -1.62
N LEU A 215 9.10 12.55 -1.74
CA LEU A 215 10.41 11.98 -1.42
C LEU A 215 10.97 12.46 -0.09
N PHE A 216 10.30 13.41 0.57
CA PHE A 216 10.75 13.97 1.85
C PHE A 216 12.19 14.51 1.80
N GLY A 217 12.57 15.00 0.61
CA GLY A 217 13.85 15.63 0.36
C GLY A 217 13.82 17.13 0.62
N PRO A 218 14.99 17.80 0.61
CA PRO A 218 15.08 19.24 0.73
C PRO A 218 14.57 19.94 -0.54
N PRO A 219 14.09 21.17 -0.44
CA PRO A 219 13.79 22.00 -1.61
C PRO A 219 15.10 22.37 -2.35
N VAL A 220 15.34 21.76 -3.51
CA VAL A 220 16.51 21.98 -4.37
C VAL A 220 16.07 22.21 -5.81
N ASN A 221 16.99 22.67 -6.68
CA ASN A 221 16.76 22.88 -8.10
C ASN A 221 15.57 23.83 -8.42
N GLY A 222 15.43 24.92 -7.68
CA GLY A 222 14.35 25.88 -7.89
C GLY A 222 12.96 25.34 -7.55
N TRP A 223 12.87 24.35 -6.66
CA TRP A 223 11.60 23.83 -6.19
C TRP A 223 10.74 24.97 -5.62
N ASP A 224 9.51 25.06 -6.10
CA ASP A 224 8.52 26.03 -5.69
C ASP A 224 7.23 25.32 -5.24
N PRO A 225 6.74 25.55 -4.01
CA PRO A 225 5.52 24.92 -3.52
C PRO A 225 4.25 25.32 -4.31
N ASN A 226 4.34 26.41 -5.07
CA ASN A 226 3.23 26.98 -5.84
C ASN A 226 3.30 26.61 -7.34
N LYS A 227 4.41 26.05 -7.82
CA LYS A 227 4.58 25.60 -9.20
C LYS A 227 4.13 24.16 -9.37
N GLY A 228 3.24 23.92 -10.31
CA GLY A 228 2.74 22.61 -10.72
C GLY A 228 1.25 22.42 -10.43
N LYS A 229 0.61 21.61 -11.26
CA LYS A 229 -0.78 21.15 -11.05
C LYS A 229 -0.84 20.35 -9.77
N SER A 230 -1.95 20.37 -9.08
CA SER A 230 -2.30 19.75 -7.78
C SER A 230 -1.28 18.76 -7.20
N VAL A 231 -0.30 19.27 -6.47
CA VAL A 231 0.69 18.41 -5.77
C VAL A 231 0.00 17.67 -4.64
N ASP A 232 0.12 16.35 -4.62
CA ASP A 232 -0.38 15.56 -3.49
C ASP A 232 0.43 15.87 -2.21
N LYS A 233 -0.19 16.59 -1.29
CA LYS A 233 0.38 16.95 0.02
C LYS A 233 0.08 15.91 1.11
N SER A 234 -0.37 14.70 0.74
CA SER A 234 -0.76 13.66 1.71
C SER A 234 0.40 13.24 2.62
N GLY A 235 1.61 13.13 2.09
CA GLY A 235 2.82 12.86 2.87
C GLY A 235 3.06 13.92 3.95
N PHE A 236 2.87 15.19 3.63
CA PHE A 236 3.03 16.28 4.59
C PHE A 236 1.96 16.25 5.68
N ARG A 237 0.72 15.89 5.34
CA ARG A 237 -0.35 15.67 6.33
C ARG A 237 -0.03 14.50 7.27
N ASN A 238 0.58 13.43 6.74
CA ASN A 238 1.05 12.32 7.55
C ASN A 238 2.15 12.73 8.54
N LEU A 239 3.15 13.53 8.10
CA LEU A 239 4.20 14.05 8.99
C LEU A 239 3.63 14.87 10.14
N LYS A 240 2.56 15.64 9.91
CA LYS A 240 1.88 16.41 10.97
C LYS A 240 1.23 15.52 12.03
N LYS A 241 0.85 14.29 11.69
CA LYS A 241 0.26 13.32 12.63
C LYS A 241 1.29 12.56 13.47
N MET A 242 2.55 12.59 13.08
CA MET A 242 3.63 11.96 13.85
C MET A 242 3.79 12.60 15.23
N THR A 243 4.01 11.76 16.23
CA THR A 243 4.47 12.25 17.55
C THR A 243 5.84 12.92 17.42
N PRO A 244 6.26 13.77 18.38
CA PRO A 244 7.60 14.37 18.35
C PRO A 244 8.73 13.33 18.21
N ARG A 245 8.63 12.19 18.93
CA ARG A 245 9.59 11.09 18.84
C ARG A 245 9.63 10.45 17.44
N GLN A 246 8.47 10.16 16.86
CA GLN A 246 8.37 9.61 15.50
C GLN A 246 8.95 10.58 14.48
N ARG A 247 8.65 11.87 14.59
CA ARG A 247 9.15 12.89 13.67
C ARG A 247 10.66 13.07 13.76
N SER A 248 11.23 13.08 14.97
CA SER A 248 12.67 13.15 15.17
C SER A 248 13.38 11.95 14.54
N ALA A 249 12.90 10.73 14.78
CA ALA A 249 13.46 9.53 14.19
C ALA A 249 13.33 9.50 12.65
N TRP A 250 12.19 9.98 12.12
CA TRP A 250 11.98 10.14 10.68
C TRP A 250 12.97 11.09 10.05
N GLN A 251 13.16 12.28 10.65
CA GLN A 251 14.11 13.28 10.18
C GLN A 251 15.56 12.76 10.22
N ALA A 252 15.94 12.11 11.31
CA ALA A 252 17.26 11.50 11.45
C ALA A 252 17.53 10.44 10.37
N GLY A 253 16.54 9.62 10.05
CA GLY A 253 16.66 8.56 9.03
C GLY A 253 16.95 9.09 7.62
N PHE A 254 16.63 10.35 7.32
CA PHE A 254 16.88 10.97 6.01
C PHE A 254 17.94 12.07 6.00
N ALA A 255 18.43 12.50 7.18
CA ALA A 255 19.30 13.66 7.31
C ALA A 255 20.55 13.55 6.43
N ALA A 256 21.33 12.49 6.55
CA ALA A 256 22.57 12.31 5.80
C ALA A 256 22.37 12.33 4.27
N GLN A 257 21.32 11.69 3.79
CA GLN A 257 20.99 11.66 2.36
C GLN A 257 20.52 13.03 1.86
N ASN A 258 19.79 13.78 2.67
CA ASN A 258 19.30 15.12 2.33
C ASN A 258 20.44 16.13 2.28
N GLU A 259 21.35 16.09 3.25
CA GLU A 259 22.54 16.95 3.25
C GLU A 259 23.48 16.63 2.09
N LYS A 260 23.66 15.33 1.79
CA LYS A 260 24.42 14.93 0.59
C LYS A 260 23.81 15.50 -0.67
N LEU A 261 22.50 15.42 -0.86
CA LEU A 261 21.81 15.97 -2.04
C LEU A 261 22.03 17.47 -2.21
N LYS A 262 21.92 18.24 -1.10
CA LYS A 262 22.18 19.69 -1.12
C LYS A 262 23.62 20.00 -1.56
N ARG A 263 24.59 19.29 -0.98
CA ARG A 263 26.02 19.49 -1.27
C ARG A 263 26.39 19.11 -2.71
N ASP A 264 25.87 17.97 -3.20
CA ASP A 264 26.21 17.43 -4.52
C ASP A 264 25.60 18.25 -5.68
N GLY A 265 24.56 19.03 -5.43
CA GLY A 265 23.93 19.93 -6.42
C GLY A 265 23.47 19.22 -7.71
N LEU A 266 23.00 17.97 -7.60
CA LEU A 266 22.65 17.11 -8.73
C LEU A 266 21.60 17.75 -9.66
N LYS A 267 21.81 17.61 -10.99
CA LYS A 267 20.90 18.10 -12.05
C LYS A 267 20.66 17.04 -13.11
N GLY A 268 19.64 17.25 -13.96
CA GLY A 268 19.35 16.39 -15.12
C GLY A 268 19.23 14.91 -14.74
N ARG A 269 19.80 14.02 -15.54
CA ARG A 269 19.70 12.56 -15.36
C ARG A 269 20.25 12.07 -14.00
N ALA A 270 21.27 12.74 -13.45
CA ALA A 270 21.81 12.39 -12.13
C ALA A 270 20.77 12.66 -11.01
N PHE A 271 20.03 13.76 -11.10
CA PHE A 271 18.95 14.08 -10.17
C PHE A 271 17.77 13.12 -10.32
N VAL A 272 17.39 12.75 -11.54
CA VAL A 272 16.33 11.73 -11.77
C VAL A 272 16.71 10.38 -11.16
N ARG A 273 17.97 9.93 -11.32
CA ARG A 273 18.48 8.71 -10.67
C ARG A 273 18.41 8.81 -9.15
N TRP A 274 18.77 9.96 -8.58
CA TRP A 274 18.64 10.16 -7.14
C TRP A 274 17.17 10.07 -6.67
N LYS A 275 16.23 10.71 -7.39
CA LYS A 275 14.78 10.62 -7.13
C LYS A 275 14.31 9.16 -7.18
N TYR A 276 14.73 8.42 -8.23
CA TYR A 276 14.41 7.01 -8.37
C TYR A 276 14.93 6.20 -7.18
N GLN A 277 16.20 6.34 -6.80
CA GLN A 277 16.78 5.60 -5.67
C GLN A 277 16.07 5.91 -4.35
N ARG A 278 15.67 7.16 -4.11
CA ARG A 278 14.90 7.56 -2.93
C ARG A 278 13.50 6.95 -2.96
N TYR A 279 12.81 7.06 -4.06
CA TYR A 279 11.47 6.50 -4.28
C TYR A 279 11.46 5.00 -4.07
N ILE A 280 12.29 4.28 -4.81
CA ILE A 280 12.26 2.82 -4.83
C ILE A 280 12.64 2.23 -3.46
N ARG A 281 13.59 2.82 -2.74
CA ARG A 281 13.90 2.41 -1.37
C ARG A 281 12.72 2.58 -0.43
N ASN A 282 12.03 3.72 -0.47
CA ASN A 282 10.86 3.94 0.36
C ASN A 282 9.71 2.99 0.01
N TYR A 283 9.52 2.72 -1.28
CA TYR A 283 8.55 1.74 -1.77
C TYR A 283 8.83 0.33 -1.23
N LEU A 284 10.07 -0.15 -1.40
CA LEU A 284 10.49 -1.47 -0.92
C LEU A 284 10.44 -1.58 0.61
N ARG A 285 10.76 -0.53 1.35
CA ARG A 285 10.61 -0.47 2.80
C ARG A 285 9.14 -0.59 3.24
N CYS A 286 8.21 0.02 2.50
CA CYS A 286 6.77 -0.16 2.75
C CYS A 286 6.35 -1.60 2.48
N ILE A 287 6.83 -2.20 1.38
CA ILE A 287 6.57 -3.60 1.03
C ILE A 287 7.14 -4.54 2.11
N LYS A 288 8.33 -4.24 2.64
CA LYS A 288 8.90 -5.02 3.74
C LYS A 288 7.95 -5.11 4.93
N GLY A 289 7.29 -4.00 5.28
CA GLY A 289 6.27 -4.00 6.34
C GLY A 289 5.04 -4.85 5.99
N VAL A 290 4.60 -4.85 4.73
CA VAL A 290 3.49 -5.70 4.27
C VAL A 290 3.90 -7.18 4.31
N ASP A 291 5.10 -7.50 3.83
CA ASP A 291 5.62 -8.87 3.85
C ASP A 291 5.74 -9.43 5.28
N GLU A 292 6.23 -8.61 6.23
CA GLU A 292 6.25 -8.96 7.65
C GLU A 292 4.83 -9.21 8.20
N SER A 293 3.86 -8.40 7.77
CA SER A 293 2.45 -8.58 8.13
C SER A 293 1.90 -9.93 7.63
N VAL A 294 2.16 -10.25 6.36
CA VAL A 294 1.77 -11.55 5.78
C VAL A 294 2.41 -12.68 6.57
N GLY A 295 3.71 -12.59 6.88
CA GLY A 295 4.42 -13.57 7.71
C GLY A 295 3.73 -13.80 9.06
N ARG A 296 3.41 -12.73 9.79
CA ARG A 296 2.72 -12.81 11.09
C ARG A 296 1.35 -13.49 11.01
N LEU A 297 0.57 -13.22 9.95
CA LEU A 297 -0.72 -13.86 9.73
C LEU A 297 -0.56 -15.36 9.42
N LEU A 298 0.37 -15.71 8.53
CA LEU A 298 0.65 -17.10 8.18
C LEU A 298 1.17 -17.90 9.39
N ASP A 299 2.04 -17.31 10.18
CA ASP A 299 2.58 -17.95 11.40
C ASP A 299 1.48 -18.15 12.45
N TYR A 300 0.52 -17.22 12.55
CA TYR A 300 -0.65 -17.41 13.40
C TYR A 300 -1.52 -18.58 12.91
N LEU A 301 -1.85 -18.64 11.62
CA LEU A 301 -2.63 -19.76 11.06
C LEU A 301 -1.94 -21.12 11.32
N LYS A 302 -0.62 -21.17 11.14
CA LYS A 302 0.17 -22.37 11.38
C LYS A 302 0.18 -22.76 12.86
N SER A 303 0.48 -21.82 13.75
CA SER A 303 0.59 -22.08 15.20
C SER A 303 -0.75 -22.47 15.84
N THR A 304 -1.86 -22.10 15.25
CA THR A 304 -3.22 -22.44 15.72
C THR A 304 -3.84 -23.63 14.99
N GLY A 305 -3.12 -24.26 14.05
CA GLY A 305 -3.61 -25.41 13.28
C GLY A 305 -4.62 -25.05 12.18
N LEU A 306 -4.88 -23.76 11.94
CA LEU A 306 -5.85 -23.28 10.95
C LEU A 306 -5.33 -23.30 9.52
N GLU A 307 -4.03 -23.42 9.31
CA GLU A 307 -3.37 -23.33 7.99
C GLU A 307 -3.97 -24.31 6.97
N LYS A 308 -4.32 -25.55 7.42
CA LYS A 308 -4.84 -26.62 6.53
C LYS A 308 -6.24 -26.34 6.01
N ASP A 309 -7.03 -25.55 6.76
CA ASP A 309 -8.44 -25.28 6.47
C ASP A 309 -8.66 -23.82 6.04
N THR A 310 -7.57 -23.08 5.73
CA THR A 310 -7.65 -21.67 5.36
C THR A 310 -7.04 -21.42 3.98
N VAL A 311 -7.84 -20.90 3.07
CA VAL A 311 -7.37 -20.37 1.79
C VAL A 311 -6.91 -18.93 1.99
N VAL A 312 -5.67 -18.64 1.62
CA VAL A 312 -5.07 -17.29 1.64
C VAL A 312 -4.91 -16.82 0.20
N ILE A 313 -5.49 -15.63 -0.11
CA ILE A 313 -5.50 -15.05 -1.47
C ILE A 313 -4.85 -13.68 -1.46
#